data_ab6b591bf97cdf48f5d38452615a6949
#
_entry.id   ab6b591bf97cdf48f5d38452615a6949
#
_cell.length_a   1.000
_cell.length_b   1.000
_cell.length_c   1.000
_cell.angle_alpha   90.00
_cell.angle_beta   90.00
_cell.angle_gamma   90.00
#
_symmetry.space_group_name_H-M   'P 1'
#
loop_
_entity.id
_entity.type
_entity.pdbx_description
1 polymer ?
#
loop_
_entity_poly.entity_id
_entity_poly.type
_entity_poly.pdbx_seq_one_letter_code
_entity_poly.pdbx_strand_id
1 'polypeptide(L)'
;MKRKLVLSILLVVLGVISSDGQKAPTGNPKDFKIKTCLHSVSYSGAWRGQALLTVDQFLVKAKELGFDGVELGTKRPHVSLIDYDDAARKKLRARIKELGLELVCLAGYNDFTAGVDKAGIPNVEIQAIYIGELARLASDLGTNMVRVFTGYERTGIPFDKQYAQVVEGLQMAGKIAAKYGVTLVVQNHHDIAVHHDVMRWLLDEVNLPNVKAGFDCWAPTMQGLSKDEIKKAIYIMKPDILLTTVADYEKLPRYRYESGQVNYVEELAENRMVATGEGYLDYKTFISTLKEIGYQGYFSYEMCAPLKGGGSIENLDKNAKVFLNYLKQFEK
;
A
#
# COMPACT_ATOMS: atom_id res chain seq x y z
N MET A 1 -54.73 22.72 -44.82
CA MET A 1 -53.33 22.82 -44.34
C MET A 1 -53.17 21.97 -43.08
N LYS A 2 -52.60 20.79 -43.20
CA LYS A 2 -52.33 19.86 -42.05
C LYS A 2 -50.91 20.09 -41.59
N ARG A 3 -50.69 20.62 -40.37
CA ARG A 3 -49.40 20.74 -39.73
C ARG A 3 -49.00 19.36 -39.17
N LYS A 4 -47.94 18.80 -39.67
CA LYS A 4 -47.29 17.61 -39.10
C LYS A 4 -46.43 18.05 -37.92
N LEU A 5 -46.73 17.55 -36.73
CA LEU A 5 -45.91 17.68 -35.53
C LEU A 5 -44.82 16.64 -35.59
N VAL A 6 -43.57 17.07 -35.72
CA VAL A 6 -42.39 16.16 -35.64
C VAL A 6 -41.97 16.12 -34.18
N LEU A 7 -42.22 14.98 -33.55
CA LEU A 7 -41.77 14.69 -32.18
C LEU A 7 -40.36 14.15 -32.26
N SER A 8 -39.34 14.95 -31.93
CA SER A 8 -37.95 14.51 -31.79
C SER A 8 -37.79 13.84 -30.43
N ILE A 9 -37.67 12.53 -30.41
CA ILE A 9 -37.31 11.77 -29.21
C ILE A 9 -35.79 11.87 -29.03
N LEU A 10 -35.39 12.63 -28.01
CA LEU A 10 -34.02 12.71 -27.57
C LEU A 10 -33.69 11.44 -26.73
N LEU A 11 -33.04 10.45 -27.33
CA LEU A 11 -32.54 9.29 -26.61
C LEU A 11 -31.32 9.74 -25.79
N VAL A 12 -31.53 9.97 -24.49
CA VAL A 12 -30.42 10.11 -23.52
C VAL A 12 -29.91 8.68 -23.24
N VAL A 13 -28.83 8.31 -23.88
CA VAL A 13 -28.08 7.10 -23.53
C VAL A 13 -27.37 7.42 -22.22
N LEU A 14 -27.96 7.07 -21.11
CA LEU A 14 -27.27 6.95 -19.82
C LEU A 14 -26.28 5.80 -19.96
N GLY A 15 -25.05 6.12 -20.31
CA GLY A 15 -23.93 5.18 -20.19
C GLY A 15 -23.79 4.82 -18.71
N VAL A 16 -24.26 3.63 -18.33
CA VAL A 16 -23.86 3.02 -17.06
C VAL A 16 -22.37 2.75 -17.18
N ILE A 17 -21.56 3.62 -16.57
CA ILE A 17 -20.15 3.32 -16.34
C ILE A 17 -20.16 2.21 -15.30
N SER A 18 -20.10 0.96 -15.74
CA SER A 18 -19.81 -0.17 -14.87
C SER A 18 -18.39 0.09 -14.33
N SER A 19 -18.28 0.47 -13.09
CA SER A 19 -17.01 0.50 -12.38
C SER A 19 -16.62 -0.95 -12.08
N ASP A 20 -16.20 -1.69 -13.11
CA ASP A 20 -15.52 -2.95 -12.91
C ASP A 20 -14.25 -2.62 -12.13
N GLY A 21 -14.18 -3.02 -10.86
CA GLY A 21 -13.01 -2.84 -10.04
C GLY A 21 -11.79 -3.47 -10.71
N GLN A 22 -10.62 -2.95 -10.41
CA GLN A 22 -9.38 -3.49 -10.95
C GLN A 22 -9.27 -4.98 -10.60
N LYS A 23 -9.13 -5.84 -11.61
CA LYS A 23 -8.91 -7.27 -11.39
C LYS A 23 -7.50 -7.47 -10.85
N ALA A 24 -7.34 -8.46 -9.96
CA ALA A 24 -6.02 -8.86 -9.50
C ALA A 24 -5.12 -9.15 -10.73
N PRO A 25 -3.89 -8.59 -10.79
CA PRO A 25 -2.99 -8.75 -11.91
C PRO A 25 -2.39 -10.17 -11.90
N THR A 26 -3.21 -11.15 -12.28
CA THR A 26 -2.81 -12.55 -12.40
C THR A 26 -2.83 -12.98 -13.86
N GLY A 27 -1.82 -13.77 -14.25
CA GLY A 27 -1.66 -14.27 -15.60
C GLY A 27 -1.17 -15.72 -15.61
N ASN A 28 -0.64 -16.17 -16.74
CA ASN A 28 0.03 -17.45 -16.79
C ASN A 28 1.35 -17.34 -15.99
N PRO A 29 1.63 -18.25 -15.02
CA PRO A 29 2.90 -18.26 -14.28
C PRO A 29 4.16 -18.29 -15.16
N LYS A 30 4.06 -18.80 -16.40
CA LYS A 30 5.17 -18.81 -17.38
C LYS A 30 5.50 -17.42 -17.94
N ASP A 31 4.55 -16.48 -17.86
CA ASP A 31 4.71 -15.10 -18.31
C ASP A 31 5.03 -14.14 -17.13
N PHE A 32 5.45 -14.70 -16.01
CA PHE A 32 5.79 -13.91 -14.81
C PHE A 32 6.92 -12.93 -15.11
N LYS A 33 6.65 -11.67 -14.88
CA LYS A 33 7.61 -10.57 -15.02
C LYS A 33 7.67 -9.77 -13.74
N ILE A 34 8.88 -9.47 -13.31
CA ILE A 34 9.10 -8.57 -12.19
C ILE A 34 8.86 -7.14 -12.65
N LYS A 35 7.96 -6.45 -11.97
CA LYS A 35 7.77 -5.01 -12.08
C LYS A 35 8.13 -4.38 -10.75
N THR A 36 8.98 -3.38 -10.77
CA THR A 36 9.56 -2.79 -9.58
C THR A 36 9.03 -1.39 -9.33
N CYS A 37 8.74 -1.10 -8.07
CA CYS A 37 8.26 0.20 -7.63
C CYS A 37 9.11 0.70 -6.47
N LEU A 38 9.42 2.00 -6.43
CA LEU A 38 10.08 2.63 -5.30
C LEU A 38 9.08 3.47 -4.51
N HIS A 39 8.90 3.16 -3.22
CA HIS A 39 8.05 3.95 -2.34
C HIS A 39 8.80 5.18 -1.82
N SER A 40 8.17 6.35 -1.94
CA SER A 40 8.82 7.63 -1.62
C SER A 40 9.17 7.80 -0.14
N VAL A 41 8.55 7.05 0.78
CA VAL A 41 8.93 7.05 2.19
C VAL A 41 10.41 6.67 2.40
N SER A 42 10.99 5.92 1.46
CA SER A 42 12.40 5.52 1.50
C SER A 42 13.38 6.71 1.48
N TYR A 43 12.91 7.90 1.08
CA TYR A 43 13.70 9.14 1.02
C TYR A 43 12.93 10.34 1.59
N SER A 44 12.12 10.12 2.63
CA SER A 44 11.23 11.15 3.18
C SER A 44 11.74 11.86 4.44
N GLY A 45 12.92 11.49 4.95
CA GLY A 45 13.40 12.02 6.22
C GLY A 45 12.56 11.62 7.44
N ALA A 46 11.71 10.59 7.32
CA ALA A 46 10.81 10.16 8.39
C ALA A 46 11.55 9.51 9.57
N TRP A 47 12.69 8.88 9.30
CA TRP A 47 13.50 8.18 10.29
C TRP A 47 14.74 8.98 10.65
N ARG A 48 15.18 8.88 11.89
CA ARG A 48 16.38 9.58 12.35
C ARG A 48 17.58 9.28 11.43
N GLY A 49 18.16 10.33 10.85
CA GLY A 49 19.31 10.26 9.95
C GLY A 49 18.98 9.82 8.52
N GLN A 50 17.72 9.62 8.19
CA GLN A 50 17.29 9.34 6.82
C GLN A 50 17.38 10.60 5.95
N ALA A 51 17.96 10.47 4.77
CA ALA A 51 18.00 11.53 3.78
C ALA A 51 16.60 11.92 3.33
N LEU A 52 16.40 13.21 3.10
CA LEU A 52 15.18 13.80 2.56
C LEU A 52 15.43 14.27 1.13
N LEU A 53 14.61 13.76 0.20
CA LEU A 53 14.55 14.27 -1.18
C LEU A 53 13.20 14.96 -1.41
N THR A 54 13.21 16.02 -2.21
CA THR A 54 11.97 16.57 -2.78
C THR A 54 11.33 15.54 -3.71
N VAL A 55 10.05 15.72 -4.05
CA VAL A 55 9.35 14.80 -4.97
C VAL A 55 10.09 14.71 -6.32
N ASP A 56 10.56 15.82 -6.88
CA ASP A 56 11.30 15.81 -8.15
C ASP A 56 12.65 15.07 -8.04
N GLN A 57 13.41 15.33 -6.98
CA GLN A 57 14.66 14.60 -6.72
C GLN A 57 14.43 13.09 -6.53
N PHE A 58 13.34 12.73 -5.84
CA PHE A 58 12.96 11.34 -5.66
C PHE A 58 12.60 10.65 -6.99
N LEU A 59 11.84 11.32 -7.85
CA LEU A 59 11.50 10.79 -9.18
C LEU A 59 12.76 10.57 -10.04
N VAL A 60 13.68 11.54 -10.05
CA VAL A 60 14.97 11.38 -10.73
C VAL A 60 15.74 10.20 -10.15
N LYS A 61 15.80 10.10 -8.82
CA LYS A 61 16.46 8.99 -8.11
C LYS A 61 15.88 7.63 -8.47
N ALA A 62 14.55 7.49 -8.49
CA ALA A 62 13.88 6.24 -8.90
C ALA A 62 14.27 5.83 -10.33
N LYS A 63 14.33 6.80 -11.26
CA LYS A 63 14.77 6.57 -12.64
C LYS A 63 16.25 6.16 -12.72
N GLU A 64 17.14 6.85 -12.01
CA GLU A 64 18.58 6.55 -11.96
C GLU A 64 18.86 5.15 -11.41
N LEU A 65 18.09 4.73 -10.40
CA LEU A 65 18.20 3.39 -9.81
C LEU A 65 17.66 2.29 -10.71
N GLY A 66 16.81 2.62 -11.70
CA GLY A 66 16.27 1.68 -12.67
C GLY A 66 14.95 1.03 -12.24
N PHE A 67 14.15 1.71 -11.42
CA PHE A 67 12.79 1.28 -11.10
C PHE A 67 11.83 1.53 -12.28
N ASP A 68 10.83 0.67 -12.44
CA ASP A 68 9.79 0.81 -13.46
C ASP A 68 8.75 1.87 -13.08
N GLY A 69 8.47 2.02 -11.78
CA GLY A 69 7.48 2.95 -11.27
C GLY A 69 7.76 3.44 -9.86
N VAL A 70 6.85 4.28 -9.38
CA VAL A 70 6.93 4.90 -8.06
C VAL A 70 5.59 4.80 -7.32
N GLU A 71 5.68 4.70 -6.00
CA GLU A 71 4.59 4.89 -5.06
C GLU A 71 4.84 6.17 -4.25
N LEU A 72 3.87 7.10 -4.26
CA LEU A 72 4.05 8.40 -3.64
C LEU A 72 3.26 8.51 -2.33
N GLY A 73 3.94 8.80 -1.25
CA GLY A 73 3.35 9.09 0.05
C GLY A 73 2.52 10.37 0.02
N THR A 74 1.26 10.30 0.50
CA THR A 74 0.29 11.40 0.44
C THR A 74 0.25 12.27 1.69
N LYS A 75 1.42 12.52 2.25
CA LYS A 75 1.63 13.46 3.35
C LYS A 75 2.93 14.23 3.16
N ARG A 76 3.07 15.37 3.81
CA ARG A 76 4.35 16.10 3.83
C ARG A 76 5.47 15.21 4.37
N PRO A 77 6.67 15.29 3.82
CA PRO A 77 7.15 16.31 2.87
C PRO A 77 6.87 16.01 1.40
N HIS A 78 6.17 14.92 1.07
CA HIS A 78 5.88 14.55 -0.32
C HIS A 78 4.52 15.07 -0.80
N VAL A 79 3.65 14.23 -1.37
CA VAL A 79 2.45 14.68 -2.07
C VAL A 79 1.28 14.88 -1.10
N SER A 80 1.15 16.08 -0.53
CA SER A 80 0.02 16.40 0.34
C SER A 80 -1.13 17.04 -0.44
N LEU A 81 -2.38 16.70 -0.10
CA LEU A 81 -3.58 17.33 -0.67
C LEU A 81 -3.57 18.87 -0.54
N ILE A 82 -2.96 19.39 0.53
CA ILE A 82 -2.89 20.84 0.80
C ILE A 82 -1.93 21.54 -0.16
N ASP A 83 -0.88 20.85 -0.62
CA ASP A 83 0.22 21.45 -1.37
C ASP A 83 0.09 21.24 -2.90
N TYR A 84 -0.88 20.43 -3.34
CA TYR A 84 -1.05 20.05 -4.75
C TYR A 84 -2.39 20.52 -5.31
N ASP A 85 -2.43 21.75 -5.78
CA ASP A 85 -3.53 22.28 -6.60
C ASP A 85 -3.54 21.67 -8.01
N ASP A 86 -4.52 22.03 -8.84
CA ASP A 86 -4.69 21.47 -10.19
C ASP A 86 -3.46 21.72 -11.09
N ALA A 87 -2.77 22.85 -10.93
CA ALA A 87 -1.57 23.16 -11.71
C ALA A 87 -0.39 22.29 -11.28
N ALA A 88 -0.19 22.12 -9.96
CA ALA A 88 0.83 21.25 -9.40
C ALA A 88 0.61 19.78 -9.78
N ARG A 89 -0.65 19.31 -9.78
CA ARG A 89 -1.01 17.95 -10.23
C ARG A 89 -0.62 17.72 -11.69
N LYS A 90 -0.98 18.64 -12.58
CA LYS A 90 -0.63 18.56 -14.01
C LYS A 90 0.88 18.54 -14.22
N LYS A 91 1.61 19.40 -13.50
CA LYS A 91 3.08 19.44 -13.55
C LYS A 91 3.71 18.14 -13.09
N LEU A 92 3.27 17.59 -11.96
CA LEU A 92 3.76 16.33 -11.42
C LEU A 92 3.50 15.16 -12.37
N ARG A 93 2.27 15.05 -12.91
CA ARG A 93 1.92 14.03 -13.91
C ARG A 93 2.81 14.11 -15.15
N ALA A 94 3.03 15.32 -15.68
CA ALA A 94 3.91 15.54 -16.81
C ALA A 94 5.35 15.10 -16.51
N ARG A 95 5.85 15.41 -15.32
CA ARG A 95 7.21 15.05 -14.89
C ARG A 95 7.42 13.56 -14.75
N ILE A 96 6.47 12.83 -14.16
CA ILE A 96 6.50 11.36 -14.06
C ILE A 96 6.58 10.74 -15.46
N LYS A 97 5.73 11.22 -16.37
CA LYS A 97 5.72 10.76 -17.78
C LYS A 97 7.02 11.07 -18.50
N GLU A 98 7.58 12.28 -18.33
CA GLU A 98 8.86 12.69 -18.92
C GLU A 98 10.00 11.75 -18.54
N LEU A 99 10.03 11.33 -17.26
CA LEU A 99 11.02 10.38 -16.75
C LEU A 99 10.76 8.93 -17.19
N GLY A 100 9.64 8.66 -17.85
CA GLY A 100 9.25 7.31 -18.27
C GLY A 100 9.00 6.37 -17.09
N LEU A 101 8.50 6.92 -15.97
CA LEU A 101 8.09 6.16 -14.80
C LEU A 101 6.57 5.94 -14.81
N GLU A 102 6.11 4.84 -14.20
CA GLU A 102 4.70 4.64 -13.89
C GLU A 102 4.41 5.14 -12.45
N LEU A 103 3.34 5.94 -12.28
CA LEU A 103 2.79 6.17 -10.96
C LEU A 103 1.90 4.99 -10.62
N VAL A 104 2.44 4.06 -9.81
CA VAL A 104 1.78 2.79 -9.49
C VAL A 104 0.65 3.03 -8.49
N CYS A 105 0.91 3.78 -7.41
CA CYS A 105 -0.02 3.95 -6.31
C CYS A 105 0.22 5.26 -5.57
N LEU A 106 -0.84 5.82 -4.97
CA LEU A 106 -0.72 6.80 -3.91
C LEU A 106 -0.85 6.12 -2.54
N ALA A 107 0.14 6.29 -1.68
CA ALA A 107 0.13 5.74 -0.33
C ALA A 107 -0.64 6.64 0.62
N GLY A 108 -1.89 6.31 0.93
CA GLY A 108 -2.72 6.99 1.93
C GLY A 108 -2.29 6.68 3.36
N TYR A 109 -2.57 7.61 4.26
CA TYR A 109 -2.29 7.49 5.70
C TYR A 109 -3.56 7.79 6.47
N ASN A 110 -4.40 6.79 6.62
CA ASN A 110 -5.69 6.85 7.30
C ASN A 110 -5.74 5.90 8.49
N ASP A 111 -6.71 6.13 9.37
CA ASP A 111 -6.99 5.28 10.53
C ASP A 111 -8.50 5.22 10.76
N PHE A 112 -9.15 4.16 10.28
CA PHE A 112 -10.61 4.01 10.43
C PHE A 112 -11.05 3.69 11.84
N THR A 113 -10.16 3.24 12.75
CA THR A 113 -10.49 3.03 14.15
C THR A 113 -10.36 4.29 15.00
N ALA A 114 -9.84 5.38 14.41
CA ALA A 114 -9.76 6.66 15.13
C ALA A 114 -11.16 7.09 15.59
N GLY A 115 -11.25 7.49 16.86
CA GLY A 115 -12.48 8.02 17.45
C GLY A 115 -13.61 7.02 17.65
N VAL A 116 -13.35 5.70 17.58
CA VAL A 116 -14.36 4.66 17.84
C VAL A 116 -15.03 4.76 19.21
N ASP A 117 -14.39 5.43 20.16
CA ASP A 117 -14.87 5.77 21.49
C ASP A 117 -15.47 7.18 21.61
N LYS A 118 -15.53 7.95 20.51
CA LYS A 118 -15.89 9.38 20.50
C LYS A 118 -17.01 9.68 19.50
N ALA A 119 -18.22 9.26 19.81
CA ALA A 119 -19.38 9.39 18.92
C ALA A 119 -19.73 10.84 18.51
N GLY A 120 -19.21 11.86 19.19
CA GLY A 120 -19.47 13.26 18.84
C GLY A 120 -18.66 13.81 17.66
N ILE A 121 -17.70 13.01 17.12
CA ILE A 121 -16.86 13.42 15.98
C ILE A 121 -17.06 12.39 14.88
N PRO A 122 -17.42 12.81 13.63
CA PRO A 122 -17.67 11.89 12.52
C PRO A 122 -16.35 11.39 11.90
N ASN A 123 -15.53 10.68 12.70
CA ASN A 123 -14.17 10.29 12.30
C ASN A 123 -14.16 9.39 11.06
N VAL A 124 -15.12 8.46 10.94
CA VAL A 124 -15.21 7.55 9.80
C VAL A 124 -15.45 8.31 8.50
N GLU A 125 -16.41 9.26 8.53
CA GLU A 125 -16.71 10.10 7.36
C GLU A 125 -15.51 11.00 7.01
N ILE A 126 -14.82 11.58 8.01
CA ILE A 126 -13.62 12.38 7.78
C ILE A 126 -12.54 11.54 7.06
N GLN A 127 -12.31 10.30 7.52
CA GLN A 127 -11.36 9.39 6.88
C GLN A 127 -11.83 9.01 5.46
N ALA A 128 -13.10 8.74 5.28
CA ALA A 128 -13.66 8.39 3.96
C ALA A 128 -13.58 9.56 2.96
N ILE A 129 -13.83 10.80 3.41
CA ILE A 129 -13.67 12.01 2.60
C ILE A 129 -12.20 12.22 2.24
N TYR A 130 -11.28 12.08 3.20
CA TYR A 130 -9.84 12.17 2.96
C TYR A 130 -9.37 11.18 1.89
N ILE A 131 -9.79 9.91 1.98
CA ILE A 131 -9.46 8.89 0.97
C ILE A 131 -10.14 9.22 -0.36
N GLY A 132 -11.35 9.77 -0.35
CA GLY A 132 -12.05 10.24 -1.54
C GLY A 132 -11.26 11.33 -2.29
N GLU A 133 -10.70 12.29 -1.57
CA GLU A 133 -9.84 13.32 -2.16
C GLU A 133 -8.49 12.74 -2.65
N LEU A 134 -7.95 11.71 -1.97
CA LEU A 134 -6.80 10.98 -2.49
C LEU A 134 -7.13 10.23 -3.78
N ALA A 135 -8.33 9.65 -3.89
CA ALA A 135 -8.77 9.00 -5.12
C ALA A 135 -8.90 9.99 -6.29
N ARG A 136 -9.43 11.19 -6.03
CA ARG A 136 -9.43 12.27 -7.01
C ARG A 136 -8.01 12.65 -7.43
N LEU A 137 -7.11 12.86 -6.46
CA LEU A 137 -5.70 13.16 -6.73
C LEU A 137 -5.03 12.04 -7.55
N ALA A 138 -5.28 10.77 -7.23
CA ALA A 138 -4.76 9.62 -7.98
C ALA A 138 -5.19 9.65 -9.44
N SER A 139 -6.48 9.87 -9.70
CA SER A 139 -7.04 10.02 -11.06
C SER A 139 -6.40 11.18 -11.82
N ASP A 140 -6.25 12.35 -11.17
CA ASP A 140 -5.61 13.54 -11.75
C ASP A 140 -4.14 13.28 -12.11
N LEU A 141 -3.41 12.52 -11.28
CA LEU A 141 -2.02 12.16 -11.50
C LEU A 141 -1.83 10.98 -12.47
N GLY A 142 -2.91 10.24 -12.78
CA GLY A 142 -2.90 9.17 -13.78
C GLY A 142 -2.65 7.78 -13.22
N THR A 143 -2.86 7.54 -11.93
CA THR A 143 -2.97 6.21 -11.33
C THR A 143 -4.40 5.90 -10.93
N ASN A 144 -4.73 4.61 -10.86
CA ASN A 144 -6.03 4.12 -10.41
C ASN A 144 -5.94 3.35 -9.09
N MET A 145 -4.86 3.51 -8.32
CA MET A 145 -4.69 2.86 -7.02
C MET A 145 -4.38 3.85 -5.90
N VAL A 146 -5.04 3.65 -4.76
CA VAL A 146 -4.72 4.30 -3.49
C VAL A 146 -4.57 3.22 -2.42
N ARG A 147 -3.38 3.10 -1.83
CA ARG A 147 -3.15 2.23 -0.68
C ARG A 147 -3.74 2.86 0.56
N VAL A 148 -4.45 2.07 1.36
CA VAL A 148 -5.10 2.48 2.60
C VAL A 148 -4.81 1.51 3.73
N PHE A 149 -5.00 1.96 4.97
CA PHE A 149 -4.90 1.14 6.16
C PHE A 149 -6.26 0.89 6.79
N THR A 150 -6.35 -0.14 7.63
CA THR A 150 -7.54 -0.42 8.45
C THR A 150 -7.60 0.47 9.68
N GLY A 151 -6.52 0.58 10.41
CA GLY A 151 -6.39 1.33 11.65
C GLY A 151 -5.77 0.49 12.76
N TYR A 152 -5.44 1.16 13.87
CA TYR A 152 -4.84 0.54 15.04
C TYR A 152 -5.92 0.02 15.99
N GLU A 153 -5.67 -1.14 16.62
CA GLU A 153 -6.54 -1.63 17.68
C GLU A 153 -6.50 -0.69 18.89
N ARG A 154 -7.68 -0.35 19.40
CA ARG A 154 -7.85 0.53 20.58
C ARG A 154 -8.10 -0.33 21.80
N THR A 155 -7.17 -0.28 22.75
CA THR A 155 -7.28 -1.00 24.02
C THR A 155 -8.56 -0.59 24.76
N GLY A 156 -9.28 -1.57 25.28
CA GLY A 156 -10.51 -1.35 26.05
C GLY A 156 -11.78 -1.16 25.21
N ILE A 157 -11.66 -1.19 23.88
CA ILE A 157 -12.81 -1.19 22.96
C ILE A 157 -12.96 -2.60 22.37
N PRO A 158 -14.17 -3.20 22.34
CA PRO A 158 -14.40 -4.50 21.75
C PRO A 158 -13.94 -4.55 20.29
N PHE A 159 -13.28 -5.64 19.89
CA PHE A 159 -12.71 -5.79 18.56
C PHE A 159 -13.79 -5.72 17.45
N ASP A 160 -14.94 -6.35 17.66
CA ASP A 160 -16.08 -6.36 16.74
C ASP A 160 -16.59 -4.95 16.41
N LYS A 161 -16.61 -4.07 17.40
CA LYS A 161 -16.99 -2.66 17.20
C LYS A 161 -15.97 -1.93 16.31
N GLN A 162 -14.68 -2.16 16.52
CA GLN A 162 -13.61 -1.56 15.72
C GLN A 162 -13.63 -2.11 14.30
N TYR A 163 -13.79 -3.42 14.16
CA TYR A 163 -13.90 -4.10 12.88
C TYR A 163 -15.08 -3.59 12.06
N ALA A 164 -16.27 -3.50 12.65
CA ALA A 164 -17.47 -2.96 11.98
C ALA A 164 -17.24 -1.52 11.49
N GLN A 165 -16.56 -0.68 12.28
CA GLN A 165 -16.23 0.69 11.87
C GLN A 165 -15.26 0.73 10.69
N VAL A 166 -14.31 -0.21 10.61
CA VAL A 166 -13.40 -0.33 9.46
C VAL A 166 -14.15 -0.76 8.20
N VAL A 167 -15.08 -1.74 8.31
CA VAL A 167 -15.95 -2.15 7.20
C VAL A 167 -16.75 -0.97 6.66
N GLU A 168 -17.43 -0.23 7.55
CA GLU A 168 -18.20 0.98 7.19
C GLU A 168 -17.33 2.02 6.50
N GLY A 169 -16.15 2.31 7.05
CA GLY A 169 -15.21 3.28 6.49
C GLY A 169 -14.72 2.89 5.10
N LEU A 170 -14.36 1.63 4.89
CA LEU A 170 -13.96 1.11 3.58
C LEU A 170 -15.10 1.12 2.57
N GLN A 171 -16.34 0.82 2.99
CA GLN A 171 -17.51 0.92 2.14
C GLN A 171 -17.79 2.37 1.69
N MET A 172 -17.71 3.32 2.61
CA MET A 172 -17.87 4.75 2.29
C MET A 172 -16.77 5.22 1.34
N ALA A 173 -15.51 4.99 1.71
CA ALA A 173 -14.34 5.40 0.92
C ALA A 173 -14.31 4.74 -0.46
N GLY A 174 -14.61 3.43 -0.54
CA GLY A 174 -14.66 2.68 -1.79
C GLY A 174 -15.72 3.20 -2.75
N LYS A 175 -16.93 3.54 -2.25
CA LYS A 175 -17.99 4.17 -3.06
C LYS A 175 -17.58 5.54 -3.59
N ILE A 176 -16.83 6.33 -2.81
CA ILE A 176 -16.32 7.64 -3.26
C ILE A 176 -15.22 7.42 -4.31
N ALA A 177 -14.25 6.53 -4.04
CA ALA A 177 -13.14 6.24 -4.94
C ALA A 177 -13.60 5.69 -6.30
N ALA A 178 -14.67 4.89 -6.32
CA ALA A 178 -15.27 4.38 -7.55
C ALA A 178 -15.70 5.48 -8.53
N LYS A 179 -16.10 6.65 -8.04
CA LYS A 179 -16.48 7.82 -8.89
C LYS A 179 -15.30 8.34 -9.71
N TYR A 180 -14.09 8.07 -9.29
CA TYR A 180 -12.84 8.46 -9.96
C TYR A 180 -12.15 7.30 -10.69
N GLY A 181 -12.79 6.11 -10.74
CA GLY A 181 -12.21 4.90 -11.33
C GLY A 181 -11.03 4.35 -10.53
N VAL A 182 -10.99 4.60 -9.21
CA VAL A 182 -9.87 4.25 -8.35
C VAL A 182 -10.21 3.06 -7.46
N THR A 183 -9.25 2.14 -7.36
CA THR A 183 -9.27 0.99 -6.45
C THR A 183 -8.53 1.33 -5.15
N LEU A 184 -9.16 1.04 -4.03
CA LEU A 184 -8.51 1.08 -2.72
C LEU A 184 -7.78 -0.25 -2.48
N VAL A 185 -6.51 -0.16 -2.13
CA VAL A 185 -5.66 -1.31 -1.84
C VAL A 185 -5.39 -1.34 -0.34
N VAL A 186 -6.10 -2.22 0.37
CA VAL A 186 -5.97 -2.37 1.83
C VAL A 186 -4.68 -3.14 2.12
N GLN A 187 -3.73 -2.52 2.80
CA GLN A 187 -2.46 -3.17 3.17
C GLN A 187 -2.64 -3.98 4.46
N ASN A 188 -2.08 -5.20 4.51
CA ASN A 188 -2.04 -6.05 5.71
C ASN A 188 -1.01 -5.55 6.74
N HIS A 189 -1.12 -4.28 7.14
CA HIS A 189 -0.14 -3.60 7.97
C HIS A 189 -0.66 -3.29 9.37
N HIS A 190 -1.78 -2.60 9.50
CA HIS A 190 -2.32 -2.20 10.78
C HIS A 190 -3.26 -3.27 11.38
N ASP A 191 -3.45 -3.23 12.69
CA ASP A 191 -3.89 -4.32 13.55
C ASP A 191 -5.18 -5.05 13.11
N ILE A 192 -6.19 -4.31 12.61
CA ILE A 192 -7.53 -4.88 12.42
C ILE A 192 -7.57 -5.96 11.33
N ALA A 193 -6.74 -5.86 10.28
CA ALA A 193 -6.72 -6.86 9.20
C ALA A 193 -5.31 -7.33 8.84
N VAL A 194 -4.42 -7.39 9.84
CA VAL A 194 -3.04 -7.84 9.65
C VAL A 194 -2.98 -9.36 9.36
N HIS A 195 -3.88 -10.16 9.95
CA HIS A 195 -3.98 -11.59 9.68
C HIS A 195 -4.78 -11.83 8.39
N HIS A 196 -4.31 -12.73 7.53
CA HIS A 196 -4.90 -12.98 6.22
C HIS A 196 -6.36 -13.45 6.25
N ASP A 197 -6.76 -14.26 7.23
CA ASP A 197 -8.16 -14.69 7.36
C ASP A 197 -9.07 -13.50 7.70
N VAL A 198 -8.64 -12.64 8.64
CA VAL A 198 -9.40 -11.43 9.01
C VAL A 198 -9.48 -10.48 7.82
N MET A 199 -8.38 -10.34 7.06
CA MET A 199 -8.36 -9.53 5.85
C MET A 199 -9.30 -10.10 4.78
N ARG A 200 -9.36 -11.42 4.62
CA ARG A 200 -10.30 -12.06 3.70
C ARG A 200 -11.76 -11.77 4.10
N TRP A 201 -12.11 -11.96 5.37
CA TRP A 201 -13.44 -11.63 5.88
C TRP A 201 -13.78 -10.15 5.69
N LEU A 202 -12.84 -9.27 5.97
CA LEU A 202 -13.01 -7.83 5.78
C LEU A 202 -13.36 -7.49 4.33
N LEU A 203 -12.62 -8.03 3.36
CA LEU A 203 -12.89 -7.77 1.94
C LEU A 203 -14.22 -8.36 1.48
N ASP A 204 -14.58 -9.55 1.99
CA ASP A 204 -15.86 -10.18 1.70
C ASP A 204 -17.03 -9.37 2.26
N GLU A 205 -16.91 -8.82 3.46
CA GLU A 205 -17.95 -8.02 4.10
C GLU A 205 -18.07 -6.62 3.49
N VAL A 206 -16.95 -5.99 3.15
CA VAL A 206 -16.94 -4.72 2.39
C VAL A 206 -17.64 -4.89 1.05
N ASN A 207 -17.45 -6.01 0.38
CA ASN A 207 -18.14 -6.44 -0.84
C ASN A 207 -18.19 -5.35 -1.93
N LEU A 208 -17.07 -4.67 -2.18
CA LEU A 208 -16.92 -3.71 -3.26
C LEU A 208 -15.84 -4.16 -4.24
N PRO A 209 -16.11 -4.13 -5.57
CA PRO A 209 -15.16 -4.63 -6.57
C PRO A 209 -13.87 -3.81 -6.63
N ASN A 210 -13.91 -2.56 -6.19
CA ASN A 210 -12.78 -1.65 -6.14
C ASN A 210 -12.14 -1.52 -4.74
N VAL A 211 -12.32 -2.50 -3.86
CA VAL A 211 -11.58 -2.64 -2.60
C VAL A 211 -10.84 -3.96 -2.64
N LYS A 212 -9.52 -3.91 -2.63
CA LYS A 212 -8.61 -5.01 -2.91
C LYS A 212 -7.49 -5.07 -1.87
N ALA A 213 -6.56 -6.03 -1.99
CA ALA A 213 -5.47 -6.25 -1.06
C ALA A 213 -4.11 -5.73 -1.55
N GLY A 214 -3.40 -5.04 -0.65
CA GLY A 214 -1.95 -4.96 -0.64
C GLY A 214 -1.43 -6.01 0.35
N PHE A 215 -0.82 -7.08 -0.15
CA PHE A 215 -0.45 -8.21 0.70
C PHE A 215 1.05 -8.42 0.75
N ASP A 216 1.63 -8.18 1.93
CA ASP A 216 3.08 -8.13 2.16
C ASP A 216 3.56 -9.35 2.95
N CYS A 217 4.81 -9.75 2.70
CA CYS A 217 5.46 -10.88 3.36
C CYS A 217 5.69 -10.66 4.86
N TRP A 218 5.94 -9.43 5.28
CA TRP A 218 6.35 -9.13 6.65
C TRP A 218 5.28 -9.47 7.69
N ALA A 219 4.01 -9.09 7.46
CA ALA A 219 2.95 -9.34 8.42
C ALA A 219 2.80 -10.85 8.75
N PRO A 220 2.62 -11.76 7.80
CA PRO A 220 2.52 -13.19 8.12
C PRO A 220 3.81 -13.74 8.74
N THR A 221 4.99 -13.32 8.28
CA THR A 221 6.25 -13.79 8.86
C THR A 221 6.45 -13.30 10.30
N MET A 222 6.14 -12.02 10.58
CA MET A 222 6.26 -11.45 11.93
C MET A 222 5.25 -12.06 12.91
N GLN A 223 4.11 -12.55 12.42
CA GLN A 223 3.14 -13.32 13.19
C GLN A 223 3.60 -14.76 13.47
N GLY A 224 4.74 -15.19 12.92
CA GLY A 224 5.30 -16.50 13.14
C GLY A 224 4.73 -17.60 12.23
N LEU A 225 4.08 -17.25 11.13
CA LEU A 225 3.58 -18.23 10.18
C LEU A 225 4.74 -19.03 9.55
N SER A 226 4.54 -20.34 9.46
CA SER A 226 5.44 -21.24 8.74
C SER A 226 5.36 -20.99 7.22
N LYS A 227 6.31 -21.55 6.49
CA LYS A 227 6.35 -21.47 5.01
C LYS A 227 5.06 -21.94 4.36
N ASP A 228 4.48 -23.05 4.84
CA ASP A 228 3.25 -23.61 4.29
C ASP A 228 2.03 -22.72 4.61
N GLU A 229 2.01 -22.11 5.78
CA GLU A 229 0.97 -21.14 6.15
C GLU A 229 1.08 -19.84 5.33
N ILE A 230 2.30 -19.35 5.06
CA ILE A 230 2.53 -18.21 4.17
C ILE A 230 2.00 -18.52 2.75
N LYS A 231 2.32 -19.72 2.21
CA LYS A 231 1.77 -20.16 0.93
C LYS A 231 0.24 -20.18 0.95
N LYS A 232 -0.36 -20.80 1.97
CA LYS A 232 -1.81 -20.86 2.14
C LYS A 232 -2.42 -19.46 2.19
N ALA A 233 -1.83 -18.54 2.94
CA ALA A 233 -2.28 -17.16 3.03
C ALA A 233 -2.32 -16.47 1.66
N ILE A 234 -1.27 -16.64 0.84
CA ILE A 234 -1.22 -16.09 -0.51
C ILE A 234 -2.32 -16.69 -1.40
N TYR A 235 -2.58 -18.01 -1.32
CA TYR A 235 -3.65 -18.65 -2.08
C TYR A 235 -5.03 -18.15 -1.66
N ILE A 236 -5.27 -17.91 -0.35
CA ILE A 236 -6.51 -17.32 0.17
C ILE A 236 -6.70 -15.90 -0.38
N MET A 237 -5.63 -15.11 -0.42
CA MET A 237 -5.68 -13.71 -0.85
C MET A 237 -5.55 -13.51 -2.36
N LYS A 238 -5.21 -14.56 -3.13
CA LYS A 238 -4.96 -14.53 -4.58
C LYS A 238 -5.96 -13.69 -5.39
N PRO A 239 -7.28 -13.74 -5.17
CA PRO A 239 -8.25 -13.02 -6.00
C PRO A 239 -8.11 -11.50 -5.91
N ASP A 240 -7.45 -11.00 -4.88
CA ASP A 240 -7.48 -9.58 -4.54
C ASP A 240 -6.10 -8.92 -4.43
N ILE A 241 -4.99 -9.67 -4.52
CA ILE A 241 -3.63 -9.09 -4.39
C ILE A 241 -3.32 -8.21 -5.60
N LEU A 242 -3.25 -6.89 -5.39
CA LEU A 242 -2.88 -5.91 -6.42
C LEU A 242 -1.46 -5.38 -6.27
N LEU A 243 -0.95 -5.29 -5.03
CA LEU A 243 0.33 -4.70 -4.69
C LEU A 243 0.99 -5.54 -3.61
N THR A 244 2.32 -5.60 -3.60
CA THR A 244 3.10 -6.11 -2.47
C THR A 244 4.26 -5.18 -2.18
N THR A 245 4.48 -4.93 -0.89
CA THR A 245 5.58 -4.09 -0.40
C THR A 245 6.69 -4.98 0.14
N VAL A 246 7.93 -4.61 -0.12
CA VAL A 246 9.11 -5.36 0.30
C VAL A 246 9.97 -4.51 1.21
N ALA A 247 10.12 -4.98 2.45
CA ALA A 247 11.02 -4.46 3.48
C ALA A 247 11.51 -5.63 4.30
N ASP A 248 12.81 -5.83 4.41
CA ASP A 248 13.39 -6.97 5.14
C ASP A 248 14.01 -6.54 6.47
N TYR A 249 13.99 -7.42 7.47
CA TYR A 249 14.31 -7.08 8.85
C TYR A 249 15.20 -8.11 9.50
N GLU A 250 16.09 -7.63 10.40
CA GLU A 250 16.76 -8.45 11.39
C GLU A 250 16.20 -8.17 12.79
N LYS A 251 16.24 -9.16 13.68
CA LYS A 251 15.82 -9.03 15.08
C LYS A 251 17.01 -8.56 15.92
N LEU A 252 16.83 -7.45 16.63
CA LEU A 252 17.80 -6.96 17.62
C LEU A 252 17.32 -7.40 19.01
N PRO A 253 18.05 -8.29 19.69
CA PRO A 253 17.72 -8.69 21.06
C PRO A 253 17.72 -7.48 21.99
N ARG A 254 16.73 -7.41 22.88
CA ARG A 254 16.63 -6.39 23.93
C ARG A 254 16.61 -7.02 25.29
N TYR A 255 17.29 -6.37 26.21
CA TYR A 255 17.31 -6.79 27.60
C TYR A 255 17.10 -5.60 28.51
N ARG A 256 16.27 -5.78 29.53
CA ARG A 256 16.09 -4.83 30.62
C ARG A 256 16.87 -5.30 31.83
N TYR A 257 17.71 -4.43 32.39
CA TYR A 257 18.41 -4.73 33.63
C TYR A 257 17.47 -4.61 34.83
N GLU A 258 17.33 -5.68 35.60
CA GLU A 258 16.53 -5.74 36.81
C GLU A 258 17.45 -5.62 38.04
N SER A 259 17.57 -4.41 38.56
CA SER A 259 18.53 -4.09 39.62
C SER A 259 18.27 -4.82 40.96
N GLY A 260 16.98 -5.10 41.29
CA GLY A 260 16.63 -5.84 42.48
C GLY A 260 17.05 -7.30 42.50
N GLN A 261 17.30 -7.88 41.31
CA GLN A 261 17.71 -9.26 41.16
C GLN A 261 19.12 -9.39 40.57
N VAL A 262 19.77 -8.26 40.22
CA VAL A 262 21.07 -8.21 39.52
C VAL A 262 21.08 -9.10 38.27
N ASN A 263 20.03 -9.01 37.46
CA ASN A 263 19.81 -9.88 36.32
C ASN A 263 19.31 -9.09 35.09
N TYR A 264 19.32 -9.74 33.94
CA TYR A 264 18.76 -9.21 32.69
C TYR A 264 17.50 -10.00 32.33
N VAL A 265 16.41 -9.27 32.08
CA VAL A 265 15.15 -9.83 31.60
C VAL A 265 15.08 -9.58 30.10
N GLU A 266 14.84 -10.63 29.31
CA GLU A 266 14.65 -10.51 27.88
C GLU A 266 13.32 -9.80 27.58
N GLU A 267 13.39 -8.82 26.70
CA GLU A 267 12.25 -8.03 26.20
C GLU A 267 11.96 -8.44 24.75
N LEU A 268 10.81 -8.01 24.22
CA LEU A 268 10.52 -8.21 22.80
C LEU A 268 11.63 -7.59 21.95
N ALA A 269 12.18 -8.37 21.02
CA ALA A 269 13.19 -7.91 20.08
C ALA A 269 12.67 -6.75 19.22
N GLU A 270 13.55 -5.80 18.93
CA GLU A 270 13.26 -4.76 17.94
C GLU A 270 13.58 -5.25 16.53
N ASN A 271 12.79 -4.80 15.56
CA ASN A 271 13.09 -5.02 14.15
C ASN A 271 13.90 -3.83 13.62
N ARG A 272 15.04 -4.14 12.99
CA ARG A 272 15.84 -3.18 12.24
C ARG A 272 15.83 -3.57 10.77
N MET A 273 15.57 -2.61 9.89
CA MET A 273 15.58 -2.87 8.45
C MET A 273 17.00 -3.19 7.96
N VAL A 274 17.09 -4.21 7.10
CA VAL A 274 18.32 -4.66 6.43
C VAL A 274 18.10 -4.74 4.92
N ALA A 275 19.17 -5.01 4.18
CA ALA A 275 19.06 -5.26 2.75
C ALA A 275 18.18 -6.50 2.47
N THR A 276 17.39 -6.44 1.41
CA THR A 276 16.51 -7.55 1.02
C THR A 276 17.29 -8.84 0.80
N GLY A 277 16.88 -9.88 1.51
CA GLY A 277 17.54 -11.19 1.53
C GLY A 277 18.59 -11.37 2.64
N GLU A 278 18.89 -10.33 3.44
CA GLU A 278 19.75 -10.43 4.62
C GLU A 278 18.96 -10.62 5.92
N GLY A 279 17.64 -10.42 5.87
CA GLY A 279 16.75 -10.51 7.02
C GLY A 279 16.18 -11.91 7.26
N TYR A 280 15.22 -11.99 8.17
CA TYR A 280 14.57 -13.24 8.53
C TYR A 280 13.23 -13.46 7.80
N LEU A 281 12.78 -12.52 6.98
CA LEU A 281 11.53 -12.66 6.24
C LEU A 281 11.70 -13.64 5.08
N ASP A 282 10.76 -14.59 4.94
CA ASP A 282 10.85 -15.63 3.90
C ASP A 282 10.36 -15.13 2.53
N TYR A 283 11.04 -14.12 2.00
CA TYR A 283 10.77 -13.60 0.65
C TYR A 283 10.93 -14.64 -0.45
N LYS A 284 11.77 -15.65 -0.24
CA LYS A 284 11.93 -16.71 -1.22
C LYS A 284 10.64 -17.50 -1.40
N THR A 285 10.04 -17.99 -0.31
CA THR A 285 8.74 -18.66 -0.36
C THR A 285 7.64 -17.72 -0.86
N PHE A 286 7.61 -16.49 -0.36
CA PHE A 286 6.59 -15.53 -0.70
C PHE A 286 6.57 -15.19 -2.20
N ILE A 287 7.70 -14.77 -2.78
CA ILE A 287 7.80 -14.39 -4.19
C ILE A 287 7.61 -15.61 -5.11
N SER A 288 8.16 -16.77 -4.76
CA SER A 288 7.92 -18.00 -5.53
C SER A 288 6.44 -18.37 -5.58
N THR A 289 5.71 -18.20 -4.47
CA THR A 289 4.27 -18.46 -4.43
C THR A 289 3.47 -17.40 -5.22
N LEU A 290 3.87 -16.14 -5.17
CA LEU A 290 3.27 -15.11 -6.05
C LEU A 290 3.47 -15.47 -7.52
N LYS A 291 4.65 -15.98 -7.90
CA LYS A 291 4.89 -16.50 -9.26
C LYS A 291 3.98 -17.69 -9.57
N GLU A 292 3.86 -18.67 -8.66
CA GLU A 292 2.98 -19.84 -8.81
C GLU A 292 1.51 -19.45 -9.07
N ILE A 293 1.00 -18.42 -8.39
CA ILE A 293 -0.38 -17.94 -8.59
C ILE A 293 -0.54 -17.03 -9.82
N GLY A 294 0.55 -16.72 -10.54
CA GLY A 294 0.55 -15.87 -11.72
C GLY A 294 0.41 -14.38 -11.42
N TYR A 295 0.91 -13.90 -10.28
CA TYR A 295 0.90 -12.48 -9.93
C TYR A 295 1.65 -11.63 -10.98
N GLN A 296 1.05 -10.50 -11.38
CA GLN A 296 1.58 -9.58 -12.40
C GLN A 296 1.66 -8.13 -11.89
N GLY A 297 1.47 -7.94 -10.58
CA GLY A 297 1.53 -6.62 -9.94
C GLY A 297 2.97 -6.14 -9.70
N TYR A 298 3.08 -5.04 -9.00
CA TYR A 298 4.35 -4.43 -8.64
C TYR A 298 4.89 -4.95 -7.31
N PHE A 299 6.23 -5.04 -7.24
CA PHE A 299 6.97 -5.20 -5.99
C PHE A 299 7.49 -3.82 -5.58
N SER A 300 6.91 -3.24 -4.53
CA SER A 300 7.24 -1.90 -4.04
C SER A 300 8.31 -1.98 -2.95
N TYR A 301 9.50 -1.42 -3.20
CA TYR A 301 10.53 -1.31 -2.18
C TYR A 301 10.23 -0.16 -1.23
N GLU A 302 10.16 -0.46 0.05
CA GLU A 302 9.89 0.51 1.10
C GLU A 302 10.94 0.43 2.21
N MET A 303 11.63 1.56 2.48
CA MET A 303 12.41 1.73 3.70
C MET A 303 11.49 2.35 4.76
N CYS A 304 10.94 1.50 5.66
CA CYS A 304 9.91 1.89 6.62
C CYS A 304 10.30 1.71 8.09
N ALA A 305 11.61 1.55 8.36
CA ALA A 305 12.20 1.51 9.69
C ALA A 305 13.66 2.00 9.64
N PRO A 306 14.31 2.26 10.77
CA PRO A 306 15.75 2.58 10.77
C PRO A 306 16.56 1.49 10.06
N LEU A 307 17.36 1.92 9.07
CA LEU A 307 18.13 1.03 8.21
C LEU A 307 19.50 0.72 8.81
N LYS A 308 19.93 -0.53 8.73
CA LYS A 308 21.31 -0.93 9.04
C LYS A 308 22.32 -0.15 8.19
N GLY A 309 23.32 0.44 8.84
CA GLY A 309 24.27 1.34 8.19
C GLY A 309 23.81 2.80 8.06
N GLY A 310 22.58 3.12 8.53
CA GLY A 310 22.07 4.49 8.56
C GLY A 310 21.31 4.90 7.30
N GLY A 311 20.77 6.12 7.30
CA GLY A 311 19.87 6.64 6.27
C GLY A 311 20.54 7.60 5.28
N SER A 312 21.87 7.54 5.05
CA SER A 312 22.52 8.37 4.02
C SER A 312 22.03 7.98 2.62
N ILE A 313 22.09 8.90 1.66
CA ILE A 313 21.66 8.65 0.28
C ILE A 313 22.39 7.43 -0.30
N GLU A 314 23.69 7.33 -0.06
CA GLU A 314 24.55 6.24 -0.57
C GLU A 314 24.09 4.87 -0.04
N ASN A 315 23.75 4.80 1.26
CA ASN A 315 23.28 3.55 1.86
C ASN A 315 21.86 3.21 1.42
N LEU A 316 20.97 4.19 1.29
CA LEU A 316 19.61 4.01 0.76
C LEU A 316 19.67 3.50 -0.69
N ASP A 317 20.47 4.12 -1.55
CA ASP A 317 20.68 3.74 -2.95
C ASP A 317 21.27 2.33 -3.07
N LYS A 318 22.25 1.98 -2.20
CA LYS A 318 22.83 0.65 -2.13
C LYS A 318 21.77 -0.40 -1.83
N ASN A 319 20.95 -0.17 -0.81
CA ASN A 319 19.89 -1.13 -0.41
C ASN A 319 18.80 -1.26 -1.48
N ALA A 320 18.39 -0.16 -2.12
CA ALA A 320 17.46 -0.21 -3.25
C ALA A 320 18.01 -1.04 -4.43
N LYS A 321 19.31 -0.92 -4.73
CA LYS A 321 19.97 -1.78 -5.75
C LYS A 321 20.04 -3.25 -5.34
N VAL A 322 20.25 -3.54 -4.05
CA VAL A 322 20.22 -4.92 -3.54
C VAL A 322 18.83 -5.52 -3.74
N PHE A 323 17.76 -4.78 -3.44
CA PHE A 323 16.39 -5.21 -3.72
C PHE A 323 16.17 -5.54 -5.19
N LEU A 324 16.54 -4.65 -6.12
CA LEU A 324 16.40 -4.88 -7.56
C LEU A 324 17.15 -6.14 -8.01
N ASN A 325 18.36 -6.35 -7.49
CA ASN A 325 19.16 -7.54 -7.82
C ASN A 325 18.60 -8.82 -7.19
N TYR A 326 18.04 -8.72 -5.98
CA TYR A 326 17.41 -9.86 -5.30
C TYR A 326 16.21 -10.39 -6.10
N LEU A 327 15.40 -9.50 -6.68
CA LEU A 327 14.22 -9.92 -7.46
C LEU A 327 14.60 -10.66 -8.75
N LYS A 328 15.72 -10.34 -9.39
CA LYS A 328 16.14 -10.97 -10.67
C LYS A 328 16.27 -12.49 -10.59
N GLN A 329 16.52 -13.07 -9.41
CA GLN A 329 16.62 -14.52 -9.26
C GLN A 329 15.31 -15.27 -9.53
N PHE A 330 14.17 -14.57 -9.50
CA PHE A 330 12.83 -15.15 -9.70
C PHE A 330 12.33 -15.01 -11.15
N GLU A 331 13.05 -14.30 -12.00
CA GLU A 331 12.69 -14.13 -13.43
C GLU A 331 13.00 -15.36 -14.30
N LYS A 332 13.81 -16.30 -13.79
CA LYS A 332 14.24 -17.49 -14.50
C LYS A 332 13.25 -18.65 -14.39
#